data_04692b35caf1c9c5077be3e3220462bb
#
_entry.id   04692b35caf1c9c5077be3e3220462bb
#
_cell.length_a   1.000
_cell.length_b   1.000
_cell.length_c   1.000
_cell.angle_alpha   90.00
_cell.angle_beta   90.00
_cell.angle_gamma   90.00
#
_symmetry.space_group_name_H-M   'P 1'
#
loop_
_entity.id
_entity.type
_entity.pdbx_description
1 polymer ?
#
loop_
_entity_poly.entity_id
_entity_poly.type
_entity_poly.pdbx_seq_one_letter_code
_entity_poly.pdbx_strand_id
1 'polypeptide(L)'
;IIFSVNENKVIKKFNFYKKKYKKFSKKLNIIIENNVVYISDNIGYLYAYDVEKEKIIWAKNLKVPFRSNFKIFKNKLIAANQNNELFFFDKINGNTINSIPTEETVIKNKFENNLSIDENNLFFLNTYGSLYSINNNSMKINWFLNLNQTTDLNPSNLFLSNQIVNNNEKIIISSNNYLYILDVKNGSLIFKKNISTQIKPIIIEEDKLLFISKTNLLILMNLDNGEFIYSIDINQKIADYLNLRKKNAYLKDMMILNNNLFIFLNNSFIIKFNLNGKIEKVKKLPSKINTYPILVNNRILYIDFKNKISYID
;
A
#
# COMPACT_ATOMS: atom_id res chain seq x y z
N ILE A 1 5.93 19.38 -2.44
CA ILE A 1 7.21 19.87 -1.88
C ILE A 1 8.29 18.92 -2.32
N ILE A 2 9.38 19.45 -2.88
CA ILE A 2 10.60 18.70 -3.21
C ILE A 2 11.63 19.07 -2.13
N PHE A 3 12.20 18.04 -1.52
CA PHE A 3 13.17 18.18 -0.44
C PHE A 3 14.48 17.48 -0.83
N SER A 4 15.60 18.18 -0.69
CA SER A 4 16.93 17.60 -0.86
C SER A 4 17.36 16.95 0.44
N VAL A 5 17.57 15.63 0.41
CA VAL A 5 18.09 14.87 1.56
C VAL A 5 19.55 15.25 1.83
N ASN A 6 20.34 15.43 0.77
CA ASN A 6 21.77 15.76 0.89
C ASN A 6 21.99 17.17 1.46
N GLU A 7 21.19 18.13 1.03
CA GLU A 7 21.31 19.52 1.47
C GLU A 7 20.43 19.86 2.69
N ASN A 8 19.62 18.88 3.13
CA ASN A 8 18.67 19.00 4.24
C ASN A 8 17.77 20.25 4.16
N LYS A 9 17.31 20.58 2.93
CA LYS A 9 16.45 21.74 2.70
C LYS A 9 15.34 21.50 1.70
N VAL A 10 14.27 22.29 1.79
CA VAL A 10 13.23 22.34 0.76
C VAL A 10 13.77 23.06 -0.46
N ILE A 11 13.87 22.35 -1.58
CA ILE A 11 14.28 22.91 -2.87
C ILE A 11 13.12 23.68 -3.48
N LYS A 12 11.93 23.06 -3.50
CA LYS A 12 10.78 23.65 -4.18
C LYS A 12 9.44 23.30 -3.54
N LYS A 13 8.52 24.25 -3.59
CA LYS A 13 7.11 24.05 -3.28
C LYS A 13 6.31 24.22 -4.56
N PHE A 14 5.65 23.18 -5.01
CA PHE A 14 4.80 23.18 -6.20
C PHE A 14 3.34 23.01 -5.80
N ASN A 15 2.46 23.79 -6.41
CA ASN A 15 1.01 23.67 -6.22
C ASN A 15 0.33 23.63 -7.60
N PHE A 16 -0.14 22.43 -7.95
CA PHE A 16 -0.86 22.19 -9.20
C PHE A 16 -2.26 22.81 -9.22
N TYR A 17 -2.89 22.93 -8.05
CA TYR A 17 -4.31 23.22 -7.97
C TYR A 17 -4.63 24.71 -8.09
N LYS A 18 -5.65 25.02 -8.91
CA LYS A 18 -6.23 26.37 -8.99
C LYS A 18 -6.85 26.78 -7.65
N LYS A 19 -7.02 28.10 -7.44
CA LYS A 19 -7.51 28.71 -6.18
C LYS A 19 -8.81 28.07 -5.66
N LYS A 20 -9.76 27.72 -6.57
CA LYS A 20 -11.04 27.07 -6.21
C LYS A 20 -10.90 25.72 -5.51
N TYR A 21 -9.82 24.99 -5.76
CA TYR A 21 -9.56 23.68 -5.15
C TYR A 21 -8.75 23.75 -3.86
N LYS A 22 -8.26 24.91 -3.44
CA LYS A 22 -7.43 25.05 -2.23
C LYS A 22 -8.15 24.61 -0.96
N LYS A 23 -9.47 24.79 -0.88
CA LYS A 23 -10.31 24.44 0.27
C LYS A 23 -10.56 22.92 0.43
N PHE A 24 -10.35 22.13 -0.60
CA PHE A 24 -10.59 20.69 -0.54
C PHE A 24 -9.37 19.95 0.00
N SER A 25 -9.58 19.02 0.92
CA SER A 25 -8.55 18.06 1.31
C SER A 25 -8.24 17.15 0.13
N LYS A 26 -6.96 17.03 -0.24
CA LYS A 26 -6.50 16.15 -1.32
C LYS A 26 -5.91 14.89 -0.74
N LYS A 27 -6.37 13.75 -1.24
CA LYS A 27 -5.70 12.47 -1.06
C LYS A 27 -4.97 12.17 -2.36
N LEU A 28 -3.66 12.06 -2.28
CA LEU A 28 -2.78 11.86 -3.44
C LEU A 28 -2.25 10.44 -3.44
N ASN A 29 -2.32 9.78 -4.59
CA ASN A 29 -1.54 8.59 -4.87
C ASN A 29 -0.38 9.01 -5.76
N ILE A 30 0.82 8.60 -5.39
CA ILE A 30 2.06 9.07 -6.02
C ILE A 30 2.91 7.86 -6.36
N ILE A 31 3.44 7.84 -7.57
CA ILE A 31 4.51 6.94 -7.98
C ILE A 31 5.57 7.73 -8.73
N ILE A 32 6.82 7.33 -8.58
CA ILE A 32 7.97 7.99 -9.18
C ILE A 32 8.71 6.98 -10.04
N GLU A 33 9.04 7.38 -11.26
CA GLU A 33 9.93 6.64 -12.13
C GLU A 33 10.92 7.62 -12.77
N ASN A 34 12.20 7.38 -12.60
CA ASN A 34 13.26 8.30 -12.97
C ASN A 34 13.00 9.70 -12.36
N ASN A 35 12.96 10.75 -13.18
CA ASN A 35 12.72 12.13 -12.73
C ASN A 35 11.26 12.58 -12.90
N VAL A 36 10.34 11.63 -13.18
CA VAL A 36 8.91 11.93 -13.36
C VAL A 36 8.09 11.44 -12.19
N VAL A 37 7.28 12.32 -11.64
CA VAL A 37 6.31 12.01 -10.59
C VAL A 37 4.92 11.95 -11.22
N TYR A 38 4.27 10.79 -11.12
CA TYR A 38 2.88 10.60 -11.54
C TYR A 38 1.97 10.68 -10.32
N ILE A 39 0.92 11.46 -10.43
CA ILE A 39 0.05 11.79 -9.31
C ILE A 39 -1.41 11.67 -9.73
N SER A 40 -2.20 10.95 -8.93
CA SER A 40 -3.67 11.03 -9.00
C SER A 40 -4.26 11.56 -7.70
N ASP A 41 -5.47 12.06 -7.78
CA ASP A 41 -6.15 12.62 -6.63
C ASP A 41 -7.63 12.21 -6.53
N ASN A 42 -8.20 12.54 -5.38
CA ASN A 42 -9.59 12.32 -5.07
C ASN A 42 -10.57 13.35 -5.70
N ILE A 43 -10.09 14.16 -6.65
CA ILE A 43 -10.89 15.12 -7.41
C ILE A 43 -11.02 14.67 -8.88
N GLY A 44 -10.26 13.63 -9.27
CA GLY A 44 -10.24 13.05 -10.60
C GLY A 44 -9.12 13.59 -11.50
N TYR A 45 -8.15 14.31 -10.95
CA TYR A 45 -6.96 14.68 -11.71
C TYR A 45 -5.92 13.57 -11.72
N LEU A 46 -5.29 13.42 -12.87
CA LEU A 46 -4.11 12.63 -13.13
C LEU A 46 -3.09 13.52 -13.84
N TYR A 47 -1.86 13.59 -13.37
CA TYR A 47 -0.82 14.40 -13.99
C TYR A 47 0.58 13.83 -13.79
N ALA A 48 1.47 14.14 -14.73
CA ALA A 48 2.89 13.88 -14.66
C ALA A 48 3.67 15.19 -14.50
N TYR A 49 4.62 15.17 -13.59
CA TYR A 49 5.47 16.30 -13.27
C TYR A 49 6.94 15.91 -13.38
N ASP A 50 7.70 16.61 -14.22
CA ASP A 50 9.14 16.46 -14.36
C ASP A 50 9.83 17.25 -13.23
N VAL A 51 10.52 16.52 -12.35
CA VAL A 51 11.17 17.13 -11.17
C VAL A 51 12.38 17.94 -11.58
N GLU A 52 13.14 17.51 -12.60
CA GLU A 52 14.36 18.15 -13.05
C GLU A 52 14.04 19.42 -13.85
N LYS A 53 13.13 19.32 -14.81
CA LYS A 53 12.67 20.47 -15.63
C LYS A 53 11.66 21.34 -14.89
N GLU A 54 11.23 20.92 -13.70
CA GLU A 54 10.30 21.63 -12.83
C GLU A 54 8.96 22.02 -13.49
N LYS A 55 8.45 21.20 -14.39
CA LYS A 55 7.23 21.48 -15.14
C LYS A 55 6.27 20.29 -15.21
N ILE A 56 4.98 20.61 -15.42
CA ILE A 56 3.97 19.61 -15.75
C ILE A 56 4.24 19.15 -17.18
N ILE A 57 4.37 17.83 -17.36
CA ILE A 57 4.48 17.20 -18.68
C ILE A 57 3.08 17.14 -19.30
N TRP A 58 2.14 16.60 -18.58
CA TRP A 58 0.72 16.53 -18.98
C TRP A 58 -0.18 16.49 -17.73
N ALA A 59 -1.47 16.83 -17.93
CA ALA A 59 -2.51 16.74 -16.91
C ALA A 59 -3.86 16.41 -17.55
N LYS A 60 -4.58 15.48 -16.95
CA LYS A 60 -5.92 15.04 -17.35
C LYS A 60 -6.87 15.17 -16.18
N ASN A 61 -8.16 15.37 -16.45
CA ASN A 61 -9.20 15.29 -15.44
C ASN A 61 -10.33 14.39 -15.96
N LEU A 62 -10.48 13.22 -15.35
CA LEU A 62 -11.51 12.25 -15.70
C LEU A 62 -12.82 12.50 -14.94
N LYS A 63 -12.88 13.52 -14.09
CA LYS A 63 -14.05 13.92 -13.26
C LYS A 63 -14.51 12.86 -12.26
N VAL A 64 -13.89 11.69 -12.24
CA VAL A 64 -14.14 10.61 -11.28
C VAL A 64 -12.91 10.46 -10.39
N PRO A 65 -13.05 10.45 -9.05
CA PRO A 65 -11.93 10.28 -8.14
C PRO A 65 -11.16 8.98 -8.39
N PHE A 66 -9.85 9.05 -8.36
CA PHE A 66 -9.01 7.85 -8.33
C PHE A 66 -8.94 7.29 -6.92
N ARG A 67 -9.08 5.97 -6.80
CA ARG A 67 -9.17 5.23 -5.55
C ARG A 67 -8.32 3.97 -5.54
N SER A 68 -7.15 4.03 -6.16
CA SER A 68 -6.17 2.95 -6.11
C SER A 68 -4.76 3.51 -5.95
N ASN A 69 -3.84 2.64 -5.49
CA ASN A 69 -2.43 2.87 -5.70
C ASN A 69 -2.12 2.82 -7.21
N PHE A 70 -1.03 3.47 -7.61
CA PHE A 70 -0.51 3.38 -8.97
C PHE A 70 0.35 2.17 -9.20
N LYS A 71 0.37 1.70 -10.48
CA LYS A 71 1.39 0.80 -11.00
C LYS A 71 1.93 1.35 -12.31
N ILE A 72 3.20 1.03 -12.58
CA ILE A 72 3.85 1.32 -13.86
C ILE A 72 4.31 -0.01 -14.45
N PHE A 73 4.03 -0.19 -15.74
CA PHE A 73 4.54 -1.30 -16.52
C PHE A 73 4.96 -0.81 -17.90
N LYS A 74 6.28 -0.81 -18.19
CA LYS A 74 6.85 -0.27 -19.42
C LYS A 74 6.40 1.19 -19.64
N ASN A 75 5.67 1.48 -20.71
CA ASN A 75 5.13 2.80 -21.02
C ASN A 75 3.71 3.05 -20.46
N LYS A 76 3.17 2.13 -19.68
CA LYS A 76 1.81 2.23 -19.15
C LYS A 76 1.82 2.66 -17.69
N LEU A 77 0.99 3.65 -17.39
CA LEU A 77 0.59 4.03 -16.02
C LEU A 77 -0.80 3.45 -15.76
N ILE A 78 -0.96 2.76 -14.63
CA ILE A 78 -2.16 1.98 -14.33
C ILE A 78 -2.78 2.48 -13.02
N ALA A 79 -4.08 2.76 -13.06
CA ALA A 79 -4.85 3.22 -11.90
C ALA A 79 -6.32 2.83 -12.04
N ALA A 80 -7.01 2.68 -10.91
CA ALA A 80 -8.47 2.48 -10.88
C ALA A 80 -9.17 3.68 -10.25
N ASN A 81 -10.35 4.00 -10.78
CA ASN A 81 -11.19 5.06 -10.27
C ASN A 81 -12.17 4.57 -9.19
N GLN A 82 -12.94 5.50 -8.62
CA GLN A 82 -13.95 5.21 -7.59
C GLN A 82 -15.05 4.27 -8.07
N ASN A 83 -15.32 4.21 -9.38
CA ASN A 83 -16.39 3.38 -9.96
C ASN A 83 -15.92 1.96 -10.27
N ASN A 84 -14.77 1.53 -9.77
CA ASN A 84 -14.15 0.23 -10.05
C ASN A 84 -13.73 0.04 -11.52
N GLU A 85 -13.51 1.11 -12.26
CA GLU A 85 -12.98 1.04 -13.61
C GLU A 85 -11.46 1.16 -13.58
N LEU A 86 -10.78 0.23 -14.23
CA LEU A 86 -9.33 0.17 -14.34
C LEU A 86 -8.88 0.81 -15.63
N PHE A 87 -7.91 1.71 -15.55
CA PHE A 87 -7.35 2.42 -16.70
C PHE A 87 -5.88 2.11 -16.93
N PHE A 88 -5.53 2.06 -18.20
CA PHE A 88 -4.15 2.05 -18.68
C PHE A 88 -3.91 3.34 -19.46
N PHE A 89 -3.00 4.16 -18.98
CA PHE A 89 -2.62 5.42 -19.61
C PHE A 89 -1.24 5.30 -20.24
N ASP A 90 -1.04 5.99 -21.37
CA ASP A 90 0.29 6.24 -21.88
C ASP A 90 1.04 7.18 -20.92
N LYS A 91 2.16 6.72 -20.43
CA LYS A 91 2.96 7.41 -19.43
C LYS A 91 3.57 8.73 -19.96
N ILE A 92 3.77 8.84 -21.27
CA ILE A 92 4.44 9.99 -21.91
C ILE A 92 3.46 11.15 -22.09
N ASN A 93 2.21 10.88 -22.50
CA ASN A 93 1.24 11.91 -22.88
C ASN A 93 -0.07 11.88 -22.06
N GLY A 94 -0.26 10.85 -21.20
CA GLY A 94 -1.44 10.70 -20.36
C GLY A 94 -2.71 10.28 -21.11
N ASN A 95 -2.63 9.87 -22.37
CA ASN A 95 -3.78 9.38 -23.11
C ASN A 95 -4.19 7.99 -22.63
N THR A 96 -5.49 7.74 -22.58
CA THR A 96 -6.01 6.40 -22.26
C THR A 96 -5.69 5.45 -23.41
N ILE A 97 -4.95 4.37 -23.10
CA ILE A 97 -4.64 3.28 -24.04
C ILE A 97 -5.79 2.28 -24.03
N ASN A 98 -6.25 1.92 -22.82
CA ASN A 98 -7.33 0.97 -22.61
C ASN A 98 -8.03 1.24 -21.27
N SER A 99 -9.28 0.79 -21.15
CA SER A 99 -9.96 0.70 -19.84
C SER A 99 -10.70 -0.63 -19.74
N ILE A 100 -10.80 -1.13 -18.51
CA ILE A 100 -11.54 -2.34 -18.18
C ILE A 100 -12.59 -1.93 -17.16
N PRO A 101 -13.86 -1.80 -17.58
CA PRO A 101 -14.96 -1.64 -16.64
C PRO A 101 -15.17 -2.95 -15.88
N THR A 102 -15.41 -2.83 -14.59
CA THR A 102 -15.85 -3.95 -13.75
C THR A 102 -17.20 -3.61 -13.11
N GLU A 103 -17.56 -4.26 -12.03
CA GLU A 103 -18.84 -4.00 -11.35
C GLU A 103 -18.88 -2.55 -10.86
N GLU A 104 -19.68 -1.73 -11.50
CA GLU A 104 -19.77 -0.31 -11.20
C GLU A 104 -20.40 -0.08 -9.83
N THR A 105 -19.75 0.77 -9.03
CA THR A 105 -20.31 1.25 -7.77
C THR A 105 -20.73 2.71 -7.90
N VAL A 106 -22.01 2.97 -7.67
CA VAL A 106 -22.58 4.33 -7.56
C VAL A 106 -22.34 4.96 -6.18
N ILE A 107 -21.80 4.18 -5.24
CA ILE A 107 -21.69 4.59 -3.84
C ILE A 107 -20.41 5.39 -3.63
N LYS A 108 -20.56 6.62 -3.18
CA LYS A 108 -19.47 7.47 -2.70
C LYS A 108 -18.95 6.94 -1.37
N ASN A 109 -18.11 5.92 -1.41
CA ASN A 109 -17.48 5.33 -0.23
C ASN A 109 -16.00 5.73 -0.13
N LYS A 110 -15.35 5.32 0.96
CA LYS A 110 -13.91 5.54 1.20
C LYS A 110 -13.07 4.31 0.90
N PHE A 111 -13.66 3.25 0.38
CA PHE A 111 -12.94 2.03 0.03
C PHE A 111 -12.00 2.27 -1.14
N GLU A 112 -10.90 1.57 -1.14
CA GLU A 112 -9.85 1.68 -2.14
C GLU A 112 -9.78 0.40 -2.95
N ASN A 113 -9.62 0.56 -4.24
CA ASN A 113 -9.20 -0.49 -5.13
C ASN A 113 -7.73 -0.80 -4.89
N ASN A 114 -7.35 -2.05 -5.00
CA ASN A 114 -5.97 -2.47 -4.78
C ASN A 114 -5.38 -3.03 -6.06
N LEU A 115 -4.17 -2.58 -6.38
CA LEU A 115 -3.39 -3.06 -7.52
C LEU A 115 -2.08 -3.67 -7.05
N SER A 116 -1.73 -4.83 -7.60
CA SER A 116 -0.41 -5.43 -7.51
C SER A 116 0.04 -5.88 -8.89
N ILE A 117 1.34 -5.99 -9.12
CA ILE A 117 1.89 -6.31 -10.43
C ILE A 117 3.08 -7.24 -10.29
N ASP A 118 3.20 -8.20 -11.19
CA ASP A 118 4.41 -8.99 -11.45
C ASP A 118 4.91 -8.75 -12.89
N GLU A 119 5.83 -9.55 -13.38
CA GLU A 119 6.38 -9.42 -14.73
C GLU A 119 5.32 -9.60 -15.82
N ASN A 120 4.32 -10.45 -15.62
CA ASN A 120 3.35 -10.86 -16.63
C ASN A 120 1.95 -10.31 -16.38
N ASN A 121 1.57 -10.14 -15.10
CA ASN A 121 0.21 -9.90 -14.69
C ASN A 121 0.06 -8.65 -13.82
N LEU A 122 -1.06 -8.01 -13.97
CA LEU A 122 -1.63 -7.05 -13.05
C LEU A 122 -2.76 -7.72 -12.28
N PHE A 123 -2.73 -7.62 -10.96
CA PHE A 123 -3.82 -8.06 -10.09
C PHE A 123 -4.60 -6.84 -9.64
N PHE A 124 -5.89 -6.84 -9.96
CA PHE A 124 -6.82 -5.77 -9.63
C PHE A 124 -7.92 -6.31 -8.72
N LEU A 125 -7.97 -5.84 -7.48
CA LEU A 125 -9.02 -6.14 -6.51
C LEU A 125 -9.90 -4.92 -6.37
N ASN A 126 -11.16 -5.04 -6.76
CA ASN A 126 -12.13 -3.96 -6.66
C ASN A 126 -12.83 -3.92 -5.29
N THR A 127 -13.67 -2.92 -5.07
CA THR A 127 -14.36 -2.69 -3.80
C THR A 127 -15.48 -3.69 -3.49
N TYR A 128 -15.86 -4.54 -4.44
CA TYR A 128 -16.79 -5.66 -4.23
C TYR A 128 -16.11 -6.98 -3.92
N GLY A 129 -14.77 -7.01 -3.90
CA GLY A 129 -14.00 -8.23 -3.64
C GLY A 129 -13.75 -9.07 -4.89
N SER A 130 -14.03 -8.54 -6.06
CA SER A 130 -13.67 -9.18 -7.32
C SER A 130 -12.20 -8.93 -7.62
N LEU A 131 -11.43 -10.02 -7.70
CA LEU A 131 -10.02 -10.05 -8.05
C LEU A 131 -9.88 -10.46 -9.52
N TYR A 132 -9.21 -9.64 -10.29
CA TYR A 132 -8.89 -9.89 -11.69
C TYR A 132 -7.39 -10.07 -11.87
N SER A 133 -7.00 -11.08 -12.64
CA SER A 133 -5.66 -11.18 -13.23
C SER A 133 -5.71 -10.71 -14.66
N ILE A 134 -4.88 -9.74 -15.00
CA ILE A 134 -4.88 -9.08 -16.30
C ILE A 134 -3.47 -9.16 -16.88
N ASN A 135 -3.35 -9.60 -18.12
CA ASN A 135 -2.06 -9.66 -18.79
C ASN A 135 -1.50 -8.25 -19.03
N ASN A 136 -0.29 -7.98 -18.59
CA ASN A 136 0.34 -6.67 -18.64
C ASN A 136 0.57 -6.14 -20.08
N ASN A 137 0.80 -7.04 -21.03
CA ASN A 137 1.07 -6.65 -22.42
C ASN A 137 -0.22 -6.49 -23.22
N SER A 138 -1.09 -7.52 -23.23
CA SER A 138 -2.34 -7.52 -24.00
C SER A 138 -3.49 -6.75 -23.34
N MET A 139 -3.38 -6.46 -22.05
CA MET A 139 -4.42 -5.81 -21.23
C MET A 139 -5.75 -6.59 -21.23
N LYS A 140 -5.70 -7.92 -21.44
CA LYS A 140 -6.86 -8.82 -21.39
C LYS A 140 -6.90 -9.54 -20.06
N ILE A 141 -8.11 -9.83 -19.58
CA ILE A 141 -8.34 -10.61 -18.37
C ILE A 141 -7.92 -12.06 -18.64
N ASN A 142 -7.05 -12.60 -17.78
CA ASN A 142 -6.66 -14.00 -17.80
C ASN A 142 -7.68 -14.84 -17.02
N TRP A 143 -8.01 -14.40 -15.82
CA TRP A 143 -9.00 -15.01 -14.94
C TRP A 143 -9.56 -14.00 -13.95
N PHE A 144 -10.70 -14.32 -13.35
CA PHE A 144 -11.24 -13.55 -12.24
C PHE A 144 -11.86 -14.45 -11.16
N LEU A 145 -11.91 -13.93 -9.93
CA LEU A 145 -12.48 -14.60 -8.76
C LEU A 145 -13.17 -13.56 -7.87
N ASN A 146 -14.37 -13.85 -7.39
CA ASN A 146 -15.01 -13.03 -6.36
C ASN A 146 -14.75 -13.62 -4.97
N LEU A 147 -14.05 -12.86 -4.11
CA LEU A 147 -13.73 -13.24 -2.73
C LEU A 147 -14.89 -12.92 -1.76
N ASN A 148 -15.79 -12.04 -2.16
CA ASN A 148 -16.98 -11.70 -1.41
C ASN A 148 -18.11 -12.63 -1.82
N GLN A 149 -18.30 -13.71 -1.09
CA GLN A 149 -19.27 -14.77 -1.40
C GLN A 149 -20.74 -14.34 -1.23
N THR A 150 -21.00 -13.06 -0.99
CA THR A 150 -22.37 -12.53 -0.92
C THR A 150 -22.83 -12.12 -2.32
N THR A 151 -23.94 -12.68 -2.77
CA THR A 151 -24.62 -12.30 -4.03
C THR A 151 -25.30 -10.93 -3.94
N ASP A 152 -25.34 -10.35 -2.74
CA ASP A 152 -26.02 -9.10 -2.47
C ASP A 152 -25.01 -7.94 -2.64
N LEU A 153 -25.20 -7.14 -3.69
CA LEU A 153 -24.43 -5.92 -4.00
C LEU A 153 -24.81 -4.75 -3.07
N ASN A 154 -25.27 -5.05 -1.87
CA ASN A 154 -25.58 -4.04 -0.88
C ASN A 154 -24.30 -3.26 -0.51
N PRO A 155 -24.35 -1.92 -0.38
CA PRO A 155 -23.23 -1.09 0.07
C PRO A 155 -22.57 -1.52 1.38
N SER A 156 -23.33 -2.15 2.26
CA SER A 156 -22.81 -2.72 3.52
C SER A 156 -21.87 -3.91 3.31
N ASN A 157 -21.87 -4.51 2.13
CA ASN A 157 -21.09 -5.70 1.78
C ASN A 157 -19.82 -5.39 1.00
N LEU A 158 -19.33 -4.16 1.04
CA LEU A 158 -18.07 -3.80 0.41
C LEU A 158 -16.89 -4.54 1.03
N PHE A 159 -16.00 -5.00 0.16
CA PHE A 159 -14.82 -5.76 0.53
C PHE A 159 -13.68 -4.82 0.93
N LEU A 160 -13.42 -4.73 2.23
CA LEU A 160 -12.29 -3.97 2.74
C LEU A 160 -11.06 -4.88 2.81
N SER A 161 -10.00 -4.51 2.12
CA SER A 161 -8.72 -5.22 2.16
C SER A 161 -7.54 -4.27 2.37
N ASN A 162 -6.43 -4.82 2.86
CA ASN A 162 -5.14 -4.19 2.75
C ASN A 162 -4.61 -4.32 1.31
N GLN A 163 -3.51 -3.64 1.00
CA GLN A 163 -2.87 -3.75 -0.32
C GLN A 163 -2.50 -5.20 -0.62
N ILE A 164 -2.76 -5.63 -1.86
CA ILE A 164 -2.37 -6.94 -2.35
C ILE A 164 -0.84 -7.07 -2.30
N VAL A 165 -0.38 -8.22 -1.86
CA VAL A 165 1.01 -8.65 -1.96
C VAL A 165 1.08 -9.88 -2.84
N ASN A 166 2.06 -9.97 -3.71
CA ASN A 166 2.29 -11.15 -4.53
C ASN A 166 3.79 -11.43 -4.69
N ASN A 167 4.10 -12.67 -4.92
CA ASN A 167 5.33 -13.14 -5.52
C ASN A 167 5.01 -13.82 -6.86
N ASN A 168 5.96 -14.58 -7.42
CA ASN A 168 5.76 -15.25 -8.72
C ASN A 168 4.72 -16.37 -8.69
N GLU A 169 4.37 -16.91 -7.53
CA GLU A 169 3.51 -18.08 -7.37
C GLU A 169 2.20 -17.76 -6.64
N LYS A 170 2.23 -16.82 -5.69
CA LYS A 170 1.14 -16.61 -4.74
C LYS A 170 0.67 -15.16 -4.69
N ILE A 171 -0.63 -14.98 -4.52
CA ILE A 171 -1.28 -13.71 -4.23
C ILE A 171 -1.80 -13.75 -2.80
N ILE A 172 -1.46 -12.75 -2.02
CA ILE A 172 -1.84 -12.60 -0.63
C ILE A 172 -2.81 -11.44 -0.48
N ILE A 173 -4.01 -11.72 0.01
CA ILE A 173 -5.04 -10.70 0.26
C ILE A 173 -5.50 -10.81 1.70
N SER A 174 -5.37 -9.72 2.44
CA SER A 174 -5.91 -9.60 3.79
C SER A 174 -7.16 -8.73 3.77
N SER A 175 -8.29 -9.33 4.08
CA SER A 175 -9.57 -8.66 4.29
C SER A 175 -9.81 -8.36 5.77
N ASN A 176 -11.00 -7.85 6.09
CA ASN A 176 -11.38 -7.58 7.49
C ASN A 176 -11.28 -8.79 8.41
N ASN A 177 -11.59 -9.99 7.91
CA ASN A 177 -11.72 -11.19 8.73
C ASN A 177 -10.75 -12.30 8.32
N TYR A 178 -10.28 -12.29 7.08
CA TYR A 178 -9.57 -13.41 6.51
C TYR A 178 -8.31 -12.98 5.78
N LEU A 179 -7.33 -13.86 5.85
CA LEU A 179 -6.14 -13.88 5.00
C LEU A 179 -6.34 -14.97 3.94
N TYR A 180 -6.30 -14.58 2.67
CA TYR A 180 -6.40 -15.48 1.52
C TYR A 180 -5.04 -15.63 0.87
N ILE A 181 -4.67 -16.85 0.57
CA ILE A 181 -3.49 -17.20 -0.25
C ILE A 181 -4.00 -17.90 -1.49
N LEU A 182 -3.72 -17.32 -2.65
CA LEU A 182 -4.23 -17.72 -3.95
C LEU A 182 -3.06 -18.05 -4.89
N ASP A 183 -3.28 -18.97 -5.82
CA ASP A 183 -2.35 -19.27 -6.90
C ASP A 183 -2.37 -18.15 -7.96
N VAL A 184 -1.19 -17.69 -8.39
CA VAL A 184 -1.05 -16.61 -9.38
C VAL A 184 -1.59 -17.01 -10.75
N LYS A 185 -1.44 -18.29 -11.15
CA LYS A 185 -1.74 -18.74 -12.52
C LYS A 185 -3.23 -18.77 -12.83
N ASN A 186 -4.03 -19.21 -11.86
CA ASN A 186 -5.45 -19.47 -12.07
C ASN A 186 -6.39 -18.86 -11.02
N GLY A 187 -5.85 -18.22 -9.99
CA GLY A 187 -6.62 -17.62 -8.90
C GLY A 187 -7.22 -18.62 -7.92
N SER A 188 -6.87 -19.91 -8.01
CA SER A 188 -7.40 -20.91 -7.08
C SER A 188 -6.97 -20.63 -5.64
N LEU A 189 -7.87 -20.89 -4.70
CA LEU A 189 -7.59 -20.74 -3.27
C LEU A 189 -6.67 -21.86 -2.82
N ILE A 190 -5.43 -21.51 -2.41
CA ILE A 190 -4.50 -22.47 -1.79
C ILE A 190 -4.94 -22.73 -0.36
N PHE A 191 -5.10 -21.65 0.44
CA PHE A 191 -5.75 -21.74 1.75
C PHE A 191 -6.29 -20.39 2.21
N LYS A 192 -7.14 -20.44 3.26
CA LYS A 192 -7.75 -19.27 3.92
C LYS A 192 -7.59 -19.42 5.42
N LYS A 193 -7.18 -18.35 6.09
CA LYS A 193 -7.07 -18.27 7.56
C LYS A 193 -8.02 -17.23 8.12
N ASN A 194 -8.66 -17.56 9.25
CA ASN A 194 -9.49 -16.60 9.99
C ASN A 194 -8.60 -15.66 10.82
N ILE A 195 -7.82 -14.87 10.13
CA ILE A 195 -6.95 -13.84 10.70
C ILE A 195 -6.86 -12.67 9.73
N SER A 196 -6.80 -11.47 10.24
CA SER A 196 -6.63 -10.28 9.40
C SER A 196 -5.45 -9.46 9.86
N THR A 197 -4.84 -8.74 8.94
CA THR A 197 -3.65 -7.92 9.19
C THR A 197 -4.02 -6.47 9.44
N GLN A 198 -3.25 -5.76 10.26
CA GLN A 198 -3.44 -4.32 10.47
C GLN A 198 -3.03 -3.51 9.25
N ILE A 199 -1.95 -3.92 8.62
CA ILE A 199 -1.37 -3.29 7.43
C ILE A 199 -0.97 -4.36 6.42
N LYS A 200 -0.46 -3.92 5.28
CA LYS A 200 0.10 -4.77 4.23
C LYS A 200 1.14 -5.74 4.82
N PRO A 201 1.00 -7.06 4.60
CA PRO A 201 2.01 -8.04 4.99
C PRO A 201 3.27 -7.94 4.15
N ILE A 202 4.35 -8.57 4.58
CA ILE A 202 5.65 -8.61 3.89
C ILE A 202 6.02 -10.06 3.60
N ILE A 203 6.34 -10.37 2.35
CA ILE A 203 6.92 -11.67 1.97
C ILE A 203 8.41 -11.64 2.26
N ILE A 204 8.90 -12.69 2.91
CA ILE A 204 10.30 -12.90 3.24
C ILE A 204 10.73 -14.24 2.63
N GLU A 205 11.92 -14.27 2.01
CA GLU A 205 12.51 -15.51 1.47
C GLU A 205 11.54 -16.32 0.58
N GLU A 206 10.66 -15.62 -0.16
CA GLU A 206 9.65 -16.13 -1.09
C GLU A 206 8.58 -17.05 -0.48
N ASP A 207 8.89 -17.79 0.58
CA ASP A 207 8.05 -18.82 1.22
C ASP A 207 7.48 -18.42 2.58
N LYS A 208 7.83 -17.23 3.12
CA LYS A 208 7.39 -16.78 4.44
C LYS A 208 6.61 -15.48 4.37
N LEU A 209 5.57 -15.38 5.17
CA LEU A 209 4.76 -14.16 5.30
C LEU A 209 4.89 -13.59 6.71
N LEU A 210 5.40 -12.37 6.80
CA LEU A 210 5.46 -11.61 8.04
C LEU A 210 4.34 -10.59 8.08
N PHE A 211 3.57 -10.58 9.15
CA PHE A 211 2.48 -9.63 9.32
C PHE A 211 2.15 -9.36 10.79
N ILE A 212 1.42 -8.29 11.03
CA ILE A 212 0.87 -7.96 12.34
C ILE A 212 -0.66 -8.09 12.27
N SER A 213 -1.21 -8.94 13.12
CA SER A 213 -2.65 -9.16 13.21
C SER A 213 -3.36 -7.95 13.84
N LYS A 214 -4.68 -7.86 13.67
CA LYS A 214 -5.51 -6.84 14.35
C LYS A 214 -5.45 -6.93 15.87
N THR A 215 -5.03 -8.06 16.42
CA THR A 215 -4.81 -8.28 17.85
C THR A 215 -3.40 -7.96 18.33
N ASN A 216 -2.58 -7.27 17.51
CA ASN A 216 -1.19 -6.89 17.79
C ASN A 216 -0.22 -8.08 17.94
N LEU A 217 -0.50 -9.20 17.31
CA LEU A 217 0.44 -10.31 17.21
C LEU A 217 1.35 -10.11 15.98
N LEU A 218 2.65 -10.12 16.18
CA LEU A 218 3.63 -10.28 15.11
C LEU A 218 3.71 -11.75 14.76
N ILE A 219 3.39 -12.10 13.53
CA ILE A 219 3.30 -13.48 13.07
C ILE A 219 4.22 -13.67 11.88
N LEU A 220 5.03 -14.71 11.93
CA LEU A 220 5.72 -15.26 10.77
C LEU A 220 5.04 -16.60 10.42
N MET A 221 4.61 -16.74 9.18
CA MET A 221 3.87 -17.88 8.68
C MET A 221 4.53 -18.44 7.43
N ASN A 222 4.55 -19.76 7.30
CA ASN A 222 4.94 -20.43 6.06
C ASN A 222 3.82 -20.29 5.02
N LEU A 223 4.16 -19.86 3.81
CA LEU A 223 3.20 -19.60 2.72
C LEU A 223 2.74 -20.88 1.99
N ASP A 224 3.41 -22.01 2.17
CA ASP A 224 3.07 -23.26 1.46
C ASP A 224 1.99 -24.05 2.19
N ASN A 225 2.11 -24.12 3.52
CA ASN A 225 1.20 -24.88 4.37
C ASN A 225 0.34 -24.03 5.31
N GLY A 226 0.64 -22.73 5.44
CA GLY A 226 -0.05 -21.81 6.32
C GLY A 226 0.24 -22.02 7.81
N GLU A 227 1.28 -22.74 8.18
CA GLU A 227 1.68 -22.93 9.58
C GLU A 227 2.37 -21.70 10.15
N PHE A 228 2.08 -21.39 11.41
CA PHE A 228 2.76 -20.30 12.11
C PHE A 228 4.12 -20.78 12.60
N ILE A 229 5.19 -20.13 12.13
CA ILE A 229 6.56 -20.36 12.59
C ILE A 229 6.72 -19.76 13.99
N TYR A 230 6.20 -18.54 14.18
CA TYR A 230 6.03 -17.93 15.49
C TYR A 230 4.86 -16.93 15.53
N SER A 231 4.39 -16.64 16.75
CA SER A 231 3.41 -15.62 17.04
C SER A 231 3.78 -14.92 18.34
N ILE A 232 3.93 -13.59 18.31
CA ILE A 232 4.47 -12.79 19.39
C ILE A 232 3.55 -11.60 19.68
N ASP A 233 3.09 -11.45 20.93
CA ASP A 233 2.40 -10.24 21.36
C ASP A 233 3.40 -9.07 21.47
N ILE A 234 3.31 -8.13 20.52
CA ILE A 234 4.21 -6.97 20.44
C ILE A 234 4.14 -6.13 21.71
N ASN A 235 2.93 -5.86 22.22
CA ASN A 235 2.76 -4.99 23.36
C ASN A 235 3.30 -5.62 24.66
N GLN A 236 3.15 -6.94 24.81
CA GLN A 236 3.76 -7.68 25.91
C GLN A 236 5.29 -7.67 25.82
N LYS A 237 5.83 -7.94 24.66
CA LYS A 237 7.29 -7.91 24.44
C LYS A 237 7.90 -6.54 24.72
N ILE A 238 7.22 -5.45 24.36
CA ILE A 238 7.66 -4.09 24.69
C ILE A 238 7.64 -3.86 26.21
N ALA A 239 6.57 -4.28 26.87
CA ALA A 239 6.43 -4.16 28.31
C ALA A 239 7.54 -4.90 29.06
N ASP A 240 7.82 -6.14 28.64
CA ASP A 240 8.91 -6.96 29.21
C ASP A 240 10.28 -6.31 28.99
N TYR A 241 10.55 -5.83 27.77
CA TYR A 241 11.82 -5.18 27.44
C TYR A 241 12.09 -3.90 28.23
N LEU A 242 11.02 -3.12 28.48
CA LEU A 242 11.12 -1.84 29.19
C LEU A 242 10.87 -1.97 30.72
N ASN A 243 10.57 -3.16 31.22
CA ASN A 243 10.14 -3.40 32.61
C ASN A 243 8.94 -2.49 33.03
N LEU A 244 7.94 -2.38 32.13
CA LEU A 244 6.76 -1.56 32.31
C LEU A 244 5.49 -2.41 32.27
N ARG A 245 4.37 -1.84 32.74
CA ARG A 245 3.05 -2.46 32.49
C ARG A 245 2.70 -2.43 31.02
N LYS A 246 2.09 -3.52 30.54
CA LYS A 246 1.58 -3.64 29.16
C LYS A 246 0.62 -2.49 28.84
N LYS A 247 0.89 -1.78 27.75
CA LYS A 247 0.02 -0.74 27.20
C LYS A 247 -0.27 -1.08 25.75
N ASN A 248 -1.53 -0.98 25.36
CA ASN A 248 -1.91 -1.16 23.97
C ASN A 248 -1.42 0.03 23.14
N ALA A 249 -0.61 -0.26 22.15
CA ALA A 249 -0.18 0.70 21.15
C ALA A 249 -0.57 0.18 19.77
N TYR A 250 -1.03 1.10 18.92
CA TYR A 250 -1.44 0.76 17.56
C TYR A 250 -0.27 0.89 16.60
N LEU A 251 -0.23 -0.03 15.66
CA LEU A 251 0.72 -0.02 14.58
C LEU A 251 0.48 1.19 13.66
N LYS A 252 1.56 1.85 13.28
CA LYS A 252 1.55 2.87 12.24
C LYS A 252 2.05 2.29 10.92
N ASP A 253 3.19 1.60 10.98
CA ASP A 253 3.82 0.97 9.82
C ASP A 253 4.86 -0.07 10.26
N MET A 254 5.31 -0.88 9.30
CA MET A 254 6.45 -1.78 9.47
C MET A 254 7.28 -1.85 8.19
N MET A 255 8.58 -2.05 8.33
CA MET A 255 9.50 -2.26 7.21
C MET A 255 10.66 -3.15 7.60
N ILE A 256 11.26 -3.79 6.60
CA ILE A 256 12.48 -4.58 6.77
C ILE A 256 13.65 -3.79 6.19
N LEU A 257 14.73 -3.68 6.96
CA LEU A 257 15.97 -3.06 6.57
C LEU A 257 17.15 -3.85 7.15
N ASN A 258 18.08 -4.28 6.30
CA ASN A 258 19.27 -5.03 6.70
C ASN A 258 18.95 -6.23 7.61
N ASN A 259 18.02 -7.08 7.17
CA ASN A 259 17.52 -8.26 7.90
C ASN A 259 16.93 -7.96 9.29
N ASN A 260 16.53 -6.71 9.53
CA ASN A 260 15.83 -6.33 10.75
C ASN A 260 14.45 -5.79 10.42
N LEU A 261 13.49 -6.16 11.25
CA LEU A 261 12.14 -5.62 11.19
C LEU A 261 12.04 -4.38 12.09
N PHE A 262 11.63 -3.28 11.50
CA PHE A 262 11.29 -2.05 12.22
C PHE A 262 9.78 -1.90 12.29
N ILE A 263 9.24 -1.78 13.50
CA ILE A 263 7.82 -1.54 13.78
C ILE A 263 7.65 -0.14 14.35
N PHE A 264 6.80 0.65 13.72
CA PHE A 264 6.49 2.03 14.09
C PHE A 264 5.13 2.10 14.76
N LEU A 265 5.07 2.64 15.98
CA LEU A 265 3.85 2.75 16.75
C LEU A 265 3.32 4.18 16.81
N ASN A 266 2.00 4.34 16.92
CA ASN A 266 1.34 5.64 17.02
C ASN A 266 1.73 6.45 18.27
N ASN A 267 2.25 5.80 19.31
CA ASN A 267 2.71 6.42 20.55
C ASN A 267 4.18 6.86 20.52
N SER A 268 4.78 6.98 19.33
CA SER A 268 6.15 7.41 19.08
C SER A 268 7.24 6.39 19.42
N PHE A 269 6.90 5.12 19.65
CA PHE A 269 7.92 4.10 19.80
C PHE A 269 8.25 3.46 18.45
N ILE A 270 9.54 3.15 18.28
CA ILE A 270 10.06 2.29 17.24
C ILE A 270 10.67 1.09 17.90
N ILE A 271 10.35 -0.08 17.38
CA ILE A 271 10.90 -1.33 17.85
C ILE A 271 11.68 -1.97 16.71
N LYS A 272 12.89 -2.39 17.02
CA LYS A 272 13.72 -3.19 16.13
C LYS A 272 13.69 -4.64 16.59
N PHE A 273 13.23 -5.52 15.72
CA PHE A 273 13.27 -6.97 15.89
C PHE A 273 14.27 -7.57 14.90
N ASN A 274 14.91 -8.67 15.28
CA ASN A 274 15.45 -9.57 14.26
C ASN A 274 14.33 -10.41 13.63
N LEU A 275 14.60 -11.08 12.52
CA LEU A 275 13.58 -11.89 11.82
C LEU A 275 13.14 -13.14 12.61
N ASN A 276 13.87 -13.52 13.68
CA ASN A 276 13.46 -14.57 14.61
C ASN A 276 12.50 -14.07 15.72
N GLY A 277 12.06 -12.81 15.63
CA GLY A 277 11.08 -12.25 16.56
C GLY A 277 11.66 -11.80 17.93
N LYS A 278 12.99 -11.68 18.07
CA LYS A 278 13.62 -11.15 19.29
C LYS A 278 13.76 -9.62 19.16
N ILE A 279 13.36 -8.89 20.19
CA ILE A 279 13.60 -7.44 20.27
C ILE A 279 15.09 -7.18 20.44
N GLU A 280 15.65 -6.33 19.57
CA GLU A 280 17.01 -5.82 19.68
C GLU A 280 17.04 -4.44 20.33
N LYS A 281 16.06 -3.59 20.01
CA LYS A 281 16.02 -2.22 20.51
C LYS A 281 14.61 -1.66 20.54
N VAL A 282 14.30 -0.89 21.57
CA VAL A 282 13.12 -0.04 21.66
C VAL A 282 13.59 1.41 21.81
N LYS A 283 13.16 2.28 20.90
CA LYS A 283 13.50 3.71 20.89
C LYS A 283 12.23 4.55 20.91
N LYS A 284 12.19 5.56 21.78
CA LYS A 284 11.14 6.57 21.77
C LYS A 284 11.58 7.73 20.88
N LEU A 285 10.74 8.10 19.93
CA LEU A 285 10.98 9.28 19.09
C LEU A 285 10.62 10.56 19.82
N PRO A 286 11.27 11.69 19.48
CA PRO A 286 10.98 13.00 20.09
C PRO A 286 9.56 13.51 19.76
N SER A 287 8.96 13.06 18.66
CA SER A 287 7.59 13.39 18.27
C SER A 287 6.90 12.23 17.55
N LYS A 288 5.57 12.27 17.48
CA LYS A 288 4.78 11.27 16.76
C LYS A 288 5.04 11.33 15.26
N ILE A 289 5.06 10.17 14.61
CA ILE A 289 5.18 10.05 13.16
C ILE A 289 3.86 10.44 12.50
N ASN A 290 3.92 11.37 11.54
CA ASN A 290 2.76 11.80 10.76
C ASN A 290 2.61 11.01 9.46
N THR A 291 3.69 10.86 8.69
CA THR A 291 3.69 10.10 7.44
C THR A 291 4.12 8.65 7.64
N TYR A 292 3.89 7.82 6.63
CA TYR A 292 4.56 6.52 6.56
C TYR A 292 6.08 6.75 6.39
N PRO A 293 6.91 6.01 7.15
CA PRO A 293 8.36 6.08 6.98
C PRO A 293 8.77 5.54 5.61
N ILE A 294 9.84 6.10 5.05
CA ILE A 294 10.44 5.63 3.79
C ILE A 294 11.92 5.38 3.99
N LEU A 295 12.46 4.47 3.19
CA LEU A 295 13.89 4.19 3.17
C LEU A 295 14.58 5.08 2.15
N VAL A 296 15.62 5.80 2.57
CA VAL A 296 16.43 6.66 1.71
C VAL A 296 17.90 6.50 2.14
N ASN A 297 18.76 6.05 1.24
CA ASN A 297 20.20 5.88 1.49
C ASN A 297 20.52 5.12 2.80
N ASN A 298 19.88 3.96 2.99
CA ASN A 298 19.99 3.14 4.21
C ASN A 298 19.56 3.82 5.52
N ARG A 299 18.83 4.93 5.43
CA ARG A 299 18.23 5.64 6.56
C ARG A 299 16.72 5.64 6.46
N ILE A 300 16.05 5.56 7.60
CA ILE A 300 14.60 5.67 7.66
C ILE A 300 14.24 7.14 7.80
N LEU A 301 13.51 7.67 6.82
CA LEU A 301 13.07 9.06 6.78
C LEU A 301 11.56 9.12 7.04
N TYR A 302 11.12 10.05 7.89
CA TYR A 302 9.70 10.31 8.15
C TYR A 302 9.44 11.79 8.41
N ILE A 303 8.18 12.20 8.26
CA ILE A 303 7.71 13.52 8.68
C ILE A 303 6.93 13.37 9.99
N ASP A 304 7.26 14.17 10.97
CA ASP A 304 6.58 14.17 12.26
C ASP A 304 5.32 15.06 12.28
N PHE A 305 4.55 15.02 13.37
CA PHE A 305 3.36 15.86 13.56
C PHE A 305 3.64 17.36 13.60
N LYS A 306 4.90 17.76 13.78
CA LYS A 306 5.35 19.16 13.69
C LYS A 306 5.79 19.53 12.27
N ASN A 307 5.54 18.66 11.29
CA ASN A 307 5.96 18.78 9.89
C ASN A 307 7.48 18.91 9.70
N LYS A 308 8.26 18.36 10.64
CA LYS A 308 9.71 18.25 10.50
C LYS A 308 10.07 16.92 9.84
N ILE A 309 11.02 16.96 8.92
CA ILE A 309 11.64 15.79 8.35
C ILE A 309 12.69 15.28 9.34
N SER A 310 12.63 14.01 9.67
CA SER A 310 13.48 13.36 10.66
C SER A 310 14.04 12.06 10.11
N TYR A 311 15.23 11.70 10.56
CA TYR A 311 15.90 10.45 10.21
C TYR A 311 16.04 9.54 11.42
N ILE A 312 16.13 8.25 11.11
CA ILE A 312 16.51 7.19 12.03
C ILE A 312 17.64 6.43 11.37
N ASP A 313 18.76 6.39 12.04
CA ASP A 313 19.92 5.57 11.69
C ASP A 313 19.80 4.19 12.32
#